data_bbb834d5dbfb4cb33a6999985b809422
#
_entry.id   bbb834d5dbfb4cb33a6999985b809422
#
_cell.length_a   1.000
_cell.length_b   1.000
_cell.length_c   1.000
_cell.angle_alpha   90.00
_cell.angle_beta   90.00
_cell.angle_gamma   90.00
#
_symmetry.space_group_name_H-M   'P 1'
#
loop_
_entity.id
_entity.type
_entity.pdbx_description
1 polymer ?
#
loop_
_entity_poly.entity_id
_entity_poly.type
_entity_poly.pdbx_seq_one_letter_code
_entity_poly.pdbx_strand_id
1 'polypeptide(L)'
;MFTTYNEALEWIHGRLRLGIKPGLKRMELLMEKLDHPERRIKSVHVGGTNGKGSTVTFLRSILEEAGYCVGTFTSPYFEQFNERISVNGHAIADEEIIRLANIIKPLSDELEKTEWGGPTEFEIITAMSLYYFSYIQPVDIVLFEVGLGGRLDSTNIIYPLVSVITSIGLDHTNILGDTYECIAFEKAGIIKNGVKVVTAVKQKEALNVILNQAQAKKASIYYLGKQFSVEHHQSTESGEAFQIETIFQNVENLEIDMIGKHQTENAASAVMTALLLKNYYSFLIDEQHIRNGLKRAYWPGRFEIISKKPLIMIDGAHNEEGVHALVQELKKRYPEMRKRILFAALSDKKVDKMIAELDSVADRITFVDFDYPRAAAARTLYDISSAVNKSFDSDWKKALNKEKSLMMEDEMLIVTGSLYFLSEVKPYLITII
;
A
#
# COMPACT_ATOMS: atom_id res chain seq x y z
N MET A 1 -30.22 10.30 -8.26
CA MET A 1 -28.91 10.93 -8.45
C MET A 1 -28.47 11.50 -7.12
N PHE A 2 -27.20 11.31 -6.75
CA PHE A 2 -26.62 11.88 -5.53
C PHE A 2 -26.38 13.37 -5.73
N THR A 3 -26.64 14.14 -4.70
CA THR A 3 -26.44 15.60 -4.68
C THR A 3 -25.37 16.02 -3.68
N THR A 4 -25.04 15.14 -2.74
CA THR A 4 -24.02 15.37 -1.72
C THR A 4 -22.96 14.26 -1.72
N TYR A 5 -21.76 14.61 -1.24
CA TYR A 5 -20.67 13.68 -1.09
C TYR A 5 -21.04 12.51 -0.14
N ASN A 6 -21.71 12.82 0.97
CA ASN A 6 -22.11 11.80 1.94
C ASN A 6 -23.08 10.78 1.35
N GLU A 7 -24.09 11.22 0.57
CA GLU A 7 -24.99 10.29 -0.14
C GLU A 7 -24.23 9.34 -1.08
N ALA A 8 -23.24 9.85 -1.81
CA ALA A 8 -22.42 9.06 -2.70
C ALA A 8 -21.58 8.03 -1.92
N LEU A 9 -20.94 8.46 -0.82
CA LEU A 9 -20.15 7.57 0.05
C LEU A 9 -21.01 6.50 0.73
N GLU A 10 -22.17 6.85 1.27
CA GLU A 10 -23.10 5.88 1.88
C GLU A 10 -23.50 4.80 0.87
N TRP A 11 -23.78 5.18 -0.37
CA TRP A 11 -24.07 4.21 -1.43
C TRP A 11 -22.86 3.32 -1.73
N ILE A 12 -21.65 3.88 -1.85
CA ILE A 12 -20.42 3.13 -2.12
C ILE A 12 -20.13 2.17 -0.97
N HIS A 13 -20.12 2.66 0.27
CA HIS A 13 -19.85 1.85 1.47
C HIS A 13 -20.97 0.83 1.75
N GLY A 14 -22.21 1.12 1.36
CA GLY A 14 -23.31 0.16 1.41
C GLY A 14 -23.02 -1.14 0.63
N ARG A 15 -22.05 -1.12 -0.30
CA ARG A 15 -21.57 -2.31 -1.05
C ARG A 15 -20.58 -3.18 -0.27
N LEU A 16 -20.01 -2.70 0.85
CA LEU A 16 -19.16 -3.52 1.73
C LEU A 16 -19.86 -4.79 2.21
N ARG A 17 -21.18 -4.76 2.40
CA ARG A 17 -22.00 -5.94 2.74
C ARG A 17 -21.88 -7.09 1.76
N LEU A 18 -21.48 -6.83 0.50
CA LEU A 18 -21.31 -7.84 -0.53
C LEU A 18 -20.01 -8.64 -0.34
N GLY A 19 -19.11 -8.18 0.55
CA GLY A 19 -17.85 -8.84 0.85
C GLY A 19 -16.90 -8.92 -0.34
N ILE A 20 -15.98 -9.88 -0.28
CA ILE A 20 -15.02 -10.15 -1.36
C ILE A 20 -15.64 -11.16 -2.32
N LYS A 21 -15.79 -10.77 -3.58
CA LYS A 21 -16.32 -11.63 -4.66
C LYS A 21 -15.23 -11.80 -5.74
N PRO A 22 -14.38 -12.84 -5.66
CA PRO A 22 -13.34 -13.05 -6.66
C PRO A 22 -13.91 -13.24 -8.07
N GLY A 23 -13.23 -12.67 -9.06
CA GLY A 23 -13.61 -12.81 -10.48
C GLY A 23 -13.71 -11.48 -11.19
N LEU A 24 -13.42 -11.48 -12.50
CA LEU A 24 -13.36 -10.26 -13.32
C LEU A 24 -14.66 -10.01 -14.12
N LYS A 25 -15.60 -10.95 -14.10
CA LYS A 25 -16.78 -10.87 -15.00
C LYS A 25 -17.61 -9.60 -14.80
N ARG A 26 -17.85 -9.17 -13.56
CA ARG A 26 -18.56 -7.92 -13.28
C ARG A 26 -17.79 -6.70 -13.78
N MET A 27 -16.47 -6.70 -13.62
CA MET A 27 -15.60 -5.64 -14.14
C MET A 27 -15.62 -5.62 -15.67
N GLU A 28 -15.52 -6.77 -16.35
CA GLU A 28 -15.65 -6.87 -17.81
C GLU A 28 -16.94 -6.25 -18.32
N LEU A 29 -18.07 -6.59 -17.69
CA LEU A 29 -19.39 -6.04 -18.04
C LEU A 29 -19.49 -4.53 -17.76
N LEU A 30 -18.90 -4.05 -16.65
CA LEU A 30 -18.83 -2.61 -16.38
C LEU A 30 -17.98 -1.87 -17.42
N MET A 31 -16.83 -2.43 -17.80
CA MET A 31 -15.96 -1.83 -18.82
C MET A 31 -16.64 -1.77 -20.18
N GLU A 32 -17.35 -2.82 -20.58
CA GLU A 32 -18.15 -2.84 -21.82
C GLU A 32 -19.19 -1.69 -21.82
N LYS A 33 -19.93 -1.53 -20.71
CA LYS A 33 -20.94 -0.47 -20.58
C LYS A 33 -20.35 0.95 -20.50
N LEU A 34 -19.10 1.08 -20.11
CA LEU A 34 -18.33 2.34 -20.00
C LEU A 34 -17.49 2.64 -21.25
N ASP A 35 -17.67 1.91 -22.36
CA ASP A 35 -16.88 2.06 -23.60
C ASP A 35 -15.36 1.83 -23.37
N HIS A 36 -15.03 0.79 -22.58
CA HIS A 36 -13.68 0.29 -22.37
C HIS A 36 -12.63 1.33 -21.93
N PRO A 37 -12.87 2.06 -20.82
CA PRO A 37 -11.90 3.07 -20.31
C PRO A 37 -10.53 2.47 -20.04
N GLU A 38 -10.45 1.19 -19.64
CA GLU A 38 -9.19 0.48 -19.36
C GLU A 38 -8.24 0.39 -20.56
N ARG A 39 -8.75 0.53 -21.79
CA ARG A 39 -7.96 0.47 -23.03
C ARG A 39 -7.38 1.82 -23.46
N ARG A 40 -7.82 2.91 -22.83
CA ARG A 40 -7.44 4.28 -23.17
C ARG A 40 -6.28 4.83 -22.36
N ILE A 41 -5.87 4.12 -21.33
CA ILE A 41 -4.84 4.55 -20.38
C ILE A 41 -3.54 3.76 -20.54
N LYS A 42 -2.40 4.45 -20.42
CA LYS A 42 -1.12 3.79 -20.14
C LYS A 42 -1.04 3.53 -18.65
N SER A 43 -0.57 2.37 -18.23
CA SER A 43 -0.53 2.05 -16.81
C SER A 43 0.67 1.22 -16.38
N VAL A 44 1.00 1.29 -15.10
CA VAL A 44 1.84 0.33 -14.36
C VAL A 44 0.96 -0.34 -13.32
N HIS A 45 1.08 -1.65 -13.18
CA HIS A 45 0.28 -2.44 -12.25
C HIS A 45 1.16 -2.98 -11.13
N VAL A 46 0.92 -2.55 -9.88
CA VAL A 46 1.78 -2.84 -8.72
C VAL A 46 1.04 -3.74 -7.74
N GLY A 47 1.48 -4.99 -7.65
CA GLY A 47 1.01 -5.99 -6.68
C GLY A 47 2.10 -6.33 -5.66
N GLY A 48 1.72 -7.11 -4.64
CA GLY A 48 2.62 -7.55 -3.58
C GLY A 48 1.91 -7.70 -2.24
N THR A 49 2.56 -8.25 -1.24
CA THR A 49 2.03 -8.26 0.13
C THR A 49 2.31 -6.89 0.76
N ASN A 50 3.56 -6.53 0.93
CA ASN A 50 4.00 -5.24 1.47
C ASN A 50 4.71 -4.41 0.39
N GLY A 51 4.83 -3.09 0.58
CA GLY A 51 5.62 -2.21 -0.28
C GLY A 51 4.90 -1.66 -1.51
N LYS A 52 3.66 -2.07 -1.81
CA LYS A 52 2.90 -1.60 -2.98
C LYS A 52 2.77 -0.07 -3.01
N GLY A 53 2.12 0.52 -2.01
CA GLY A 53 1.91 1.97 -1.93
C GLY A 53 3.23 2.77 -1.93
N SER A 54 4.27 2.28 -1.21
CA SER A 54 5.60 2.91 -1.23
C SER A 54 6.21 2.90 -2.64
N THR A 55 6.15 1.76 -3.36
CA THR A 55 6.66 1.64 -4.74
C THR A 55 5.87 2.54 -5.70
N VAL A 56 4.54 2.60 -5.58
CA VAL A 56 3.69 3.53 -6.33
C VAL A 56 4.12 4.97 -6.08
N THR A 57 4.34 5.34 -4.82
CA THR A 57 4.73 6.71 -4.42
C THR A 57 6.11 7.07 -4.97
N PHE A 58 7.12 6.20 -4.85
CA PHE A 58 8.43 6.44 -5.43
C PHE A 58 8.36 6.62 -6.95
N LEU A 59 7.66 5.73 -7.65
CA LEU A 59 7.53 5.81 -9.10
C LEU A 59 6.75 7.06 -9.53
N ARG A 60 5.66 7.40 -8.83
CA ARG A 60 4.92 8.64 -9.06
C ARG A 60 5.85 9.85 -8.96
N SER A 61 6.57 9.97 -7.84
CA SER A 61 7.44 11.13 -7.60
C SER A 61 8.56 11.25 -8.66
N ILE A 62 9.13 10.13 -9.13
CA ILE A 62 10.11 10.14 -10.24
C ILE A 62 9.48 10.65 -11.53
N LEU A 63 8.27 10.20 -11.86
CA LEU A 63 7.57 10.59 -13.09
C LEU A 63 7.11 12.05 -13.05
N GLU A 64 6.67 12.53 -11.88
CA GLU A 64 6.32 13.96 -11.67
C GLU A 64 7.54 14.87 -11.85
N GLU A 65 8.71 14.49 -11.30
CA GLU A 65 9.96 15.23 -11.51
C GLU A 65 10.35 15.29 -12.99
N ALA A 66 10.04 14.24 -13.76
CA ALA A 66 10.23 14.20 -15.20
C ALA A 66 9.16 14.96 -16.00
N GLY A 67 8.22 15.63 -15.32
CA GLY A 67 7.19 16.49 -15.92
C GLY A 67 5.93 15.77 -16.39
N TYR A 68 5.72 14.50 -16.02
CA TYR A 68 4.51 13.75 -16.38
C TYR A 68 3.36 14.01 -15.41
N CYS A 69 2.15 14.07 -15.96
CA CYS A 69 0.92 14.04 -15.19
C CYS A 69 0.59 12.59 -14.82
N VAL A 70 0.64 12.26 -13.53
CA VAL A 70 0.55 10.88 -13.04
C VAL A 70 -0.75 10.67 -12.26
N GLY A 71 -1.60 9.75 -12.75
CA GLY A 71 -2.71 9.22 -11.97
C GLY A 71 -2.26 8.11 -11.03
N THR A 72 -2.84 8.04 -9.85
CA THR A 72 -2.65 6.91 -8.92
C THR A 72 -3.97 6.36 -8.43
N PHE A 73 -4.06 5.03 -8.39
CA PHE A 73 -5.13 4.29 -7.74
C PHE A 73 -4.53 3.45 -6.62
N THR A 74 -4.86 3.76 -5.36
CA THR A 74 -4.26 3.14 -4.16
C THR A 74 -5.31 2.62 -3.18
N SER A 75 -4.93 1.62 -2.37
CA SER A 75 -5.82 1.06 -1.35
C SER A 75 -5.04 0.40 -0.19
N PRO A 76 -5.57 0.51 1.06
CA PRO A 76 -6.66 1.40 1.47
C PRO A 76 -6.24 2.87 1.44
N TYR A 77 -7.19 3.79 1.60
CA TYR A 77 -6.89 5.20 1.88
C TYR A 77 -6.39 5.37 3.33
N PHE A 78 -5.70 6.48 3.60
CA PHE A 78 -5.14 6.73 4.92
C PHE A 78 -5.98 7.74 5.73
N GLU A 79 -6.30 8.90 5.17
CA GLU A 79 -7.09 9.95 5.87
C GLU A 79 -8.49 10.10 5.27
N GLN A 80 -8.61 10.11 3.95
CA GLN A 80 -9.90 10.34 3.29
C GLN A 80 -10.10 9.43 2.06
N PHE A 81 -11.34 9.08 1.82
CA PHE A 81 -11.73 8.15 0.75
C PHE A 81 -11.19 8.54 -0.64
N ASN A 82 -11.17 9.85 -0.93
CA ASN A 82 -10.76 10.40 -2.21
C ASN A 82 -9.31 10.08 -2.59
N GLU A 83 -8.42 9.81 -1.59
CA GLU A 83 -7.02 9.44 -1.82
C GLU A 83 -6.87 8.23 -2.72
N ARG A 84 -7.90 7.37 -2.78
CA ARG A 84 -7.90 6.19 -3.65
C ARG A 84 -7.71 6.55 -5.12
N ILE A 85 -8.14 7.75 -5.53
CA ILE A 85 -7.99 8.27 -6.90
C ILE A 85 -7.31 9.63 -6.78
N SER A 86 -6.08 9.72 -7.24
CA SER A 86 -5.29 10.96 -7.10
C SER A 86 -4.57 11.30 -8.41
N VAL A 87 -4.32 12.59 -8.63
CA VAL A 87 -3.50 13.10 -9.73
C VAL A 87 -2.35 13.88 -9.13
N ASN A 88 -1.11 13.53 -9.49
CA ASN A 88 0.11 14.12 -8.95
C ASN A 88 0.10 14.18 -7.40
N GLY A 89 -0.36 13.10 -6.76
CA GLY A 89 -0.44 12.99 -5.30
C GLY A 89 -1.55 13.78 -4.63
N HIS A 90 -2.39 14.48 -5.38
CA HIS A 90 -3.55 15.20 -4.87
C HIS A 90 -4.82 14.38 -5.09
N ALA A 91 -5.54 14.10 -4.02
CA ALA A 91 -6.82 13.40 -4.07
C ALA A 91 -7.84 14.17 -4.93
N ILE A 92 -8.72 13.46 -5.63
CA ILE A 92 -9.79 14.08 -6.41
C ILE A 92 -10.81 14.79 -5.50
N ALA A 93 -11.47 15.82 -6.02
CA ALA A 93 -12.45 16.60 -5.28
C ALA A 93 -13.72 15.79 -4.96
N ASP A 94 -14.47 16.20 -3.94
CA ASP A 94 -15.74 15.58 -3.54
C ASP A 94 -16.76 15.59 -4.66
N GLU A 95 -16.79 16.66 -5.45
CA GLU A 95 -17.66 16.81 -6.62
C GLU A 95 -17.39 15.74 -7.68
N GLU A 96 -16.12 15.33 -7.84
CA GLU A 96 -15.78 14.26 -8.78
C GLU A 96 -16.23 12.88 -8.26
N ILE A 97 -16.18 12.65 -6.94
CA ILE A 97 -16.78 11.43 -6.34
C ILE A 97 -18.29 11.39 -6.61
N ILE A 98 -19.00 12.50 -6.40
CA ILE A 98 -20.44 12.59 -6.67
C ILE A 98 -20.72 12.31 -8.15
N ARG A 99 -19.98 12.95 -9.05
CA ARG A 99 -20.10 12.79 -10.50
C ARG A 99 -19.88 11.34 -10.93
N LEU A 100 -18.78 10.72 -10.47
CA LEU A 100 -18.43 9.34 -10.79
C LEU A 100 -19.45 8.35 -10.22
N ALA A 101 -19.93 8.54 -8.99
CA ALA A 101 -20.95 7.71 -8.38
C ALA A 101 -22.26 7.77 -9.19
N ASN A 102 -22.65 8.95 -9.68
CA ASN A 102 -23.84 9.11 -10.52
C ASN A 102 -23.71 8.45 -11.89
N ILE A 103 -22.49 8.35 -12.44
CA ILE A 103 -22.21 7.62 -13.70
C ILE A 103 -22.28 6.10 -13.49
N ILE A 104 -21.67 5.60 -12.40
CA ILE A 104 -21.54 4.16 -12.17
C ILE A 104 -22.82 3.55 -11.59
N LYS A 105 -23.60 4.30 -10.80
CA LYS A 105 -24.79 3.78 -10.12
C LYS A 105 -25.81 3.11 -11.05
N PRO A 106 -26.26 3.73 -12.17
CA PRO A 106 -27.22 3.09 -13.08
C PRO A 106 -26.71 1.75 -13.62
N LEU A 107 -25.41 1.66 -13.95
CA LEU A 107 -24.78 0.45 -14.46
C LEU A 107 -24.69 -0.63 -13.38
N SER A 108 -24.39 -0.22 -12.14
CA SER A 108 -24.41 -1.11 -10.97
C SER A 108 -25.81 -1.69 -10.73
N ASP A 109 -26.84 -0.86 -10.80
CA ASP A 109 -28.25 -1.27 -10.61
C ASP A 109 -28.72 -2.24 -11.73
N GLU A 110 -28.23 -2.09 -12.95
CA GLU A 110 -28.46 -3.04 -14.04
C GLU A 110 -27.76 -4.37 -13.80
N LEU A 111 -26.47 -4.36 -13.39
CA LEU A 111 -25.73 -5.57 -13.10
C LEU A 111 -26.36 -6.36 -11.94
N GLU A 112 -26.91 -5.67 -10.94
CA GLU A 112 -27.56 -6.30 -9.79
C GLU A 112 -28.72 -7.22 -10.18
N LYS A 113 -29.36 -6.96 -11.32
CA LYS A 113 -30.46 -7.76 -11.88
C LYS A 113 -29.99 -8.97 -12.69
N THR A 114 -28.68 -9.11 -12.92
CA THR A 114 -28.10 -10.23 -13.67
C THR A 114 -27.70 -11.37 -12.73
N GLU A 115 -27.36 -12.52 -13.29
CA GLU A 115 -26.83 -13.68 -12.55
C GLU A 115 -25.53 -13.37 -11.79
N TRP A 116 -24.77 -12.35 -12.21
CA TRP A 116 -23.50 -11.95 -11.61
C TRP A 116 -23.68 -11.10 -10.33
N GLY A 117 -24.88 -10.53 -10.15
CA GLY A 117 -25.21 -9.66 -9.02
C GLY A 117 -24.49 -8.31 -9.07
N GLY A 118 -24.77 -7.47 -8.09
CA GLY A 118 -24.19 -6.14 -8.00
C GLY A 118 -22.68 -6.15 -7.75
N PRO A 119 -21.95 -5.12 -8.26
CA PRO A 119 -20.52 -4.95 -8.02
C PRO A 119 -20.24 -4.61 -6.56
N THR A 120 -19.09 -5.06 -6.07
CA THR A 120 -18.56 -4.75 -4.74
C THR A 120 -18.11 -3.30 -4.66
N GLU A 121 -17.84 -2.79 -3.44
CA GLU A 121 -17.26 -1.46 -3.24
C GLU A 121 -15.97 -1.29 -4.07
N PHE A 122 -15.06 -2.26 -4.00
CA PHE A 122 -13.77 -2.15 -4.69
C PHE A 122 -13.92 -2.18 -6.22
N GLU A 123 -14.87 -2.95 -6.76
CA GLU A 123 -15.18 -2.93 -8.19
C GLU A 123 -15.74 -1.58 -8.65
N ILE A 124 -16.62 -0.96 -7.84
CA ILE A 124 -17.15 0.38 -8.12
C ILE A 124 -16.04 1.40 -8.17
N ILE A 125 -15.18 1.45 -7.14
CA ILE A 125 -14.10 2.44 -7.07
C ILE A 125 -13.08 2.22 -8.19
N THR A 126 -12.78 0.96 -8.54
CA THR A 126 -11.92 0.64 -9.68
C THR A 126 -12.53 1.15 -10.99
N ALA A 127 -13.82 0.93 -11.21
CA ALA A 127 -14.51 1.44 -12.40
C ALA A 127 -14.53 2.99 -12.44
N MET A 128 -14.76 3.63 -11.27
CA MET A 128 -14.68 5.09 -11.14
C MET A 128 -13.30 5.62 -11.53
N SER A 129 -12.21 5.00 -11.05
CA SER A 129 -10.85 5.42 -11.36
C SER A 129 -10.51 5.28 -12.84
N LEU A 130 -10.88 4.16 -13.45
CA LEU A 130 -10.68 3.91 -14.88
C LEU A 130 -11.44 4.94 -15.74
N TYR A 131 -12.68 5.22 -15.39
CA TYR A 131 -13.50 6.22 -16.09
C TYR A 131 -12.92 7.64 -15.90
N TYR A 132 -12.50 7.98 -14.67
CA TYR A 132 -11.92 9.28 -14.36
C TYR A 132 -10.68 9.58 -15.20
N PHE A 133 -9.69 8.69 -15.17
CA PHE A 133 -8.44 8.88 -15.89
C PHE A 133 -8.58 8.79 -17.42
N SER A 134 -9.66 8.20 -17.93
CA SER A 134 -9.86 8.06 -19.37
C SER A 134 -10.66 9.20 -19.97
N TYR A 135 -11.67 9.73 -19.26
CA TYR A 135 -12.65 10.64 -19.84
C TYR A 135 -12.78 11.98 -19.11
N ILE A 136 -12.49 12.05 -17.80
CA ILE A 136 -12.68 13.28 -17.02
C ILE A 136 -11.35 14.03 -16.91
N GLN A 137 -10.32 13.37 -16.44
CA GLN A 137 -8.98 13.93 -16.27
C GLN A 137 -7.94 12.98 -16.89
N PRO A 138 -7.75 13.01 -18.21
CA PRO A 138 -6.70 12.23 -18.85
C PRO A 138 -5.30 12.60 -18.32
N VAL A 139 -4.49 11.56 -18.06
CA VAL A 139 -3.15 11.67 -17.54
C VAL A 139 -2.15 10.93 -18.45
N ASP A 140 -0.85 11.20 -18.33
CA ASP A 140 0.16 10.55 -19.14
C ASP A 140 0.31 9.07 -18.81
N ILE A 141 0.16 8.71 -17.53
CA ILE A 141 0.26 7.33 -17.03
C ILE A 141 -0.49 7.19 -15.71
N VAL A 142 -1.08 6.01 -15.47
CA VAL A 142 -1.75 5.65 -14.21
C VAL A 142 -1.00 4.53 -13.52
N LEU A 143 -0.73 4.67 -12.23
CA LEU A 143 -0.14 3.65 -11.38
C LEU A 143 -1.26 3.00 -10.57
N PHE A 144 -1.58 1.74 -10.88
CA PHE A 144 -2.60 0.97 -10.18
C PHE A 144 -1.99 0.09 -9.10
N GLU A 145 -2.38 0.30 -7.86
CA GLU A 145 -2.12 -0.62 -6.76
C GLU A 145 -3.18 -1.72 -6.74
N VAL A 146 -2.76 -2.99 -6.70
CA VAL A 146 -3.63 -4.15 -6.51
C VAL A 146 -4.22 -4.11 -5.09
N GLY A 147 -5.53 -4.29 -4.99
CA GLY A 147 -6.21 -4.35 -3.69
C GLY A 147 -5.91 -5.64 -2.94
N LEU A 148 -6.21 -6.79 -3.55
CA LEU A 148 -6.03 -8.09 -2.93
C LEU A 148 -5.62 -9.16 -3.93
N GLY A 149 -4.57 -9.91 -3.62
CA GLY A 149 -4.08 -10.98 -4.49
C GLY A 149 -3.47 -10.42 -5.77
N GLY A 150 -4.17 -10.54 -6.87
CA GLY A 150 -3.78 -10.04 -8.19
C GLY A 150 -4.60 -10.65 -9.32
N ARG A 151 -4.60 -11.98 -9.47
CA ARG A 151 -5.23 -12.71 -10.57
C ARG A 151 -6.72 -12.36 -10.75
N LEU A 152 -7.46 -12.27 -9.65
CA LEU A 152 -8.89 -12.00 -9.62
C LEU A 152 -9.22 -10.62 -9.01
N ASP A 153 -8.19 -9.76 -8.85
CA ASP A 153 -8.39 -8.39 -8.38
C ASP A 153 -9.06 -7.53 -9.45
N SER A 154 -9.94 -6.62 -9.04
CA SER A 154 -10.69 -5.75 -9.95
C SER A 154 -9.78 -4.92 -10.85
N THR A 155 -8.60 -4.54 -10.36
CA THR A 155 -7.61 -3.79 -11.14
C THR A 155 -6.99 -4.60 -12.27
N ASN A 156 -7.09 -5.94 -12.22
CA ASN A 156 -6.48 -6.82 -13.22
C ASN A 156 -7.22 -6.83 -14.58
N ILE A 157 -8.20 -5.95 -14.75
CA ILE A 157 -8.86 -5.68 -16.03
C ILE A 157 -7.94 -4.90 -17.00
N ILE A 158 -6.92 -4.20 -16.49
CA ILE A 158 -5.98 -3.40 -17.29
C ILE A 158 -4.94 -4.25 -18.01
N TYR A 159 -4.30 -3.66 -19.04
CA TYR A 159 -3.15 -4.22 -19.73
C TYR A 159 -1.96 -3.26 -19.57
N PRO A 160 -1.13 -3.41 -18.52
CA PRO A 160 -0.12 -2.41 -18.17
C PRO A 160 1.12 -2.46 -19.07
N LEU A 161 1.90 -1.37 -19.10
CA LEU A 161 3.22 -1.33 -19.71
C LEU A 161 4.24 -2.18 -18.92
N VAL A 162 4.14 -2.13 -17.58
CA VAL A 162 4.98 -2.91 -16.65
C VAL A 162 4.12 -3.43 -15.51
N SER A 163 4.30 -4.71 -15.14
CA SER A 163 3.77 -5.28 -13.91
C SER A 163 4.86 -5.34 -12.84
N VAL A 164 4.55 -4.92 -11.62
CA VAL A 164 5.49 -4.93 -10.49
C VAL A 164 4.95 -5.83 -9.39
N ILE A 165 5.78 -6.75 -8.86
CA ILE A 165 5.45 -7.58 -7.69
C ILE A 165 6.50 -7.27 -6.62
N THR A 166 6.10 -6.51 -5.59
CA THR A 166 7.03 -5.95 -4.59
C THR A 166 7.57 -7.00 -3.64
N SER A 167 6.68 -7.72 -2.96
CA SER A 167 7.05 -8.76 -2.00
C SER A 167 5.97 -9.84 -1.91
N ILE A 168 6.34 -11.01 -1.40
CA ILE A 168 5.41 -12.08 -1.02
C ILE A 168 5.58 -12.32 0.48
N GLY A 169 4.46 -12.32 1.20
CA GLY A 169 4.39 -12.59 2.64
C GLY A 169 3.09 -13.31 2.98
N LEU A 170 3.03 -13.94 4.15
CA LEU A 170 1.85 -14.67 4.63
C LEU A 170 0.79 -13.70 5.15
N ASP A 171 -0.01 -13.16 4.25
CA ASP A 171 -1.13 -12.28 4.54
C ASP A 171 -2.38 -12.73 3.77
N HIS A 172 -3.56 -12.45 4.32
CA HIS A 172 -4.86 -12.87 3.75
C HIS A 172 -4.91 -14.37 3.42
N THR A 173 -4.32 -15.20 4.27
CA THR A 173 -4.14 -16.63 4.02
C THR A 173 -5.46 -17.39 3.83
N ASN A 174 -6.55 -16.93 4.44
CA ASN A 174 -7.89 -17.49 4.26
C ASN A 174 -8.44 -17.36 2.83
N ILE A 175 -7.86 -16.46 2.00
CA ILE A 175 -8.32 -16.16 0.64
C ILE A 175 -7.26 -16.56 -0.39
N LEU A 176 -5.99 -16.29 -0.10
CA LEU A 176 -4.89 -16.45 -1.06
C LEU A 176 -4.13 -17.76 -0.90
N GLY A 177 -4.46 -18.54 0.16
CA GLY A 177 -3.73 -19.75 0.54
C GLY A 177 -2.66 -19.46 1.60
N ASP A 178 -2.17 -20.52 2.23
CA ASP A 178 -1.34 -20.52 3.43
C ASP A 178 0.16 -20.76 3.16
N THR A 179 0.55 -20.81 1.88
CA THR A 179 1.95 -20.96 1.47
C THR A 179 2.41 -19.78 0.59
N TYR A 180 3.72 -19.56 0.55
CA TYR A 180 4.33 -18.54 -0.31
C TYR A 180 4.02 -18.79 -1.79
N GLU A 181 3.96 -20.05 -2.23
CA GLU A 181 3.63 -20.44 -3.60
C GLU A 181 2.19 -20.08 -3.97
N CYS A 182 1.22 -20.37 -3.10
CA CYS A 182 -0.18 -20.04 -3.34
C CYS A 182 -0.37 -18.52 -3.47
N ILE A 183 0.21 -17.77 -2.55
CA ILE A 183 0.13 -16.31 -2.56
C ILE A 183 0.85 -15.72 -3.79
N ALA A 184 2.02 -16.29 -4.14
CA ALA A 184 2.77 -15.88 -5.33
C ALA A 184 1.98 -16.16 -6.62
N PHE A 185 1.28 -17.29 -6.70
CA PHE A 185 0.42 -17.64 -7.85
C PHE A 185 -0.70 -16.59 -8.05
N GLU A 186 -1.40 -16.22 -6.99
CA GLU A 186 -2.45 -15.19 -7.07
C GLU A 186 -1.87 -13.83 -7.49
N LYS A 187 -0.73 -13.43 -6.92
CA LYS A 187 -0.09 -12.15 -7.26
C LYS A 187 0.51 -12.15 -8.67
N ALA A 188 1.12 -13.25 -9.10
CA ALA A 188 1.65 -13.40 -10.45
C ALA A 188 0.58 -13.36 -11.56
N GLY A 189 -0.71 -13.44 -11.19
CA GLY A 189 -1.82 -13.26 -12.12
C GLY A 189 -1.93 -11.89 -12.78
N ILE A 190 -1.19 -10.88 -12.28
CA ILE A 190 -1.09 -9.56 -12.94
C ILE A 190 -0.10 -9.55 -14.12
N ILE A 191 0.67 -10.62 -14.31
CA ILE A 191 1.62 -10.75 -15.41
C ILE A 191 0.85 -11.01 -16.70
N LYS A 192 0.94 -10.11 -17.68
CA LYS A 192 0.26 -10.21 -18.98
C LYS A 192 1.22 -10.69 -20.07
N ASN A 193 0.67 -11.16 -21.19
CA ASN A 193 1.46 -11.65 -22.31
C ASN A 193 2.42 -10.58 -22.84
N GLY A 194 3.73 -10.87 -22.87
CA GLY A 194 4.76 -9.97 -23.39
C GLY A 194 5.03 -8.72 -22.54
N VAL A 195 4.32 -8.51 -21.44
CA VAL A 195 4.52 -7.35 -20.53
C VAL A 195 5.74 -7.58 -19.64
N LYS A 196 6.56 -6.55 -19.45
CA LYS A 196 7.73 -6.60 -18.59
C LYS A 196 7.33 -6.69 -17.12
N VAL A 197 8.09 -7.47 -16.35
CA VAL A 197 7.84 -7.71 -14.94
C VAL A 197 9.03 -7.25 -14.10
N VAL A 198 8.79 -6.47 -13.06
CA VAL A 198 9.78 -6.13 -12.03
C VAL A 198 9.37 -6.83 -10.75
N THR A 199 10.33 -7.44 -10.02
CA THR A 199 10.04 -8.02 -8.72
C THR A 199 11.21 -7.94 -7.75
N ALA A 200 10.90 -7.70 -6.47
CA ALA A 200 11.85 -7.75 -5.35
C ALA A 200 11.60 -8.96 -4.41
N VAL A 201 10.88 -9.96 -4.90
CA VAL A 201 10.60 -11.19 -4.14
C VAL A 201 11.87 -12.00 -3.93
N LYS A 202 12.14 -12.36 -2.66
CA LYS A 202 13.37 -13.04 -2.22
C LYS A 202 13.17 -14.54 -1.94
N GLN A 203 11.96 -14.92 -1.48
CA GLN A 203 11.65 -16.32 -1.17
C GLN A 203 11.74 -17.16 -2.45
N LYS A 204 12.61 -18.16 -2.45
CA LYS A 204 12.93 -18.97 -3.63
C LYS A 204 11.69 -19.65 -4.22
N GLU A 205 10.82 -20.16 -3.36
CA GLU A 205 9.58 -20.84 -3.71
C GLU A 205 8.62 -19.89 -4.44
N ALA A 206 8.41 -18.70 -3.88
CA ALA A 206 7.58 -17.66 -4.46
C ALA A 206 8.17 -17.09 -5.78
N LEU A 207 9.48 -16.85 -5.79
CA LEU A 207 10.17 -16.37 -7.00
C LEU A 207 10.06 -17.37 -8.15
N ASN A 208 10.18 -18.69 -7.88
CA ASN A 208 10.01 -19.70 -8.90
C ASN A 208 8.62 -19.69 -9.54
N VAL A 209 7.56 -19.46 -8.75
CA VAL A 209 6.20 -19.31 -9.28
C VAL A 209 6.10 -18.10 -10.22
N ILE A 210 6.67 -16.98 -9.82
CA ILE A 210 6.68 -15.75 -10.64
C ILE A 210 7.49 -15.96 -11.94
N LEU A 211 8.64 -16.61 -11.87
CA LEU A 211 9.47 -16.94 -13.03
C LEU A 211 8.73 -17.85 -14.02
N ASN A 212 8.06 -18.89 -13.52
CA ASN A 212 7.27 -19.81 -14.34
C ASN A 212 6.10 -19.09 -15.02
N GLN A 213 5.41 -18.22 -14.29
CA GLN A 213 4.31 -17.41 -14.85
C GLN A 213 4.82 -16.43 -15.91
N ALA A 214 5.96 -15.76 -15.67
CA ALA A 214 6.58 -14.88 -16.65
C ALA A 214 6.96 -15.62 -17.93
N GLN A 215 7.55 -16.82 -17.80
CA GLN A 215 7.87 -17.67 -18.94
C GLN A 215 6.61 -18.08 -19.72
N ALA A 216 5.56 -18.54 -19.04
CA ALA A 216 4.29 -18.90 -19.66
C ALA A 216 3.63 -17.74 -20.42
N LYS A 217 3.82 -16.50 -19.91
CA LYS A 217 3.33 -15.28 -20.53
C LYS A 217 4.32 -14.64 -21.52
N LYS A 218 5.46 -15.27 -21.81
CA LYS A 218 6.53 -14.70 -22.64
C LYS A 218 6.93 -13.29 -22.19
N ALA A 219 6.88 -13.04 -20.89
CA ALA A 219 7.16 -11.77 -20.23
C ALA A 219 8.64 -11.72 -19.83
N SER A 220 9.33 -10.62 -20.16
CA SER A 220 10.69 -10.38 -19.66
C SER A 220 10.64 -10.00 -18.20
N ILE A 221 11.42 -10.68 -17.36
CA ILE A 221 11.43 -10.45 -15.91
C ILE A 221 12.75 -9.84 -15.46
N TYR A 222 12.66 -8.87 -14.57
CA TYR A 222 13.74 -8.14 -13.92
C TYR A 222 13.57 -8.28 -12.41
N TYR A 223 14.46 -9.01 -11.75
CA TYR A 223 14.33 -9.27 -10.33
C TYR A 223 15.55 -8.82 -9.53
N LEU A 224 15.27 -8.39 -8.31
CA LEU A 224 16.27 -7.92 -7.36
C LEU A 224 17.31 -8.99 -7.07
N GLY A 225 18.59 -8.61 -7.08
CA GLY A 225 19.74 -9.51 -6.93
C GLY A 225 20.23 -10.12 -8.24
N LYS A 226 19.60 -9.82 -9.41
CA LYS A 226 20.08 -10.27 -10.71
C LYS A 226 20.14 -9.17 -11.76
N GLN A 227 19.02 -8.57 -12.16
CA GLN A 227 18.99 -7.49 -13.15
C GLN A 227 19.11 -6.11 -12.52
N PHE A 228 18.87 -5.99 -11.24
CA PHE A 228 19.14 -4.81 -10.44
C PHE A 228 19.44 -5.20 -8.99
N SER A 229 20.19 -4.37 -8.28
CA SER A 229 20.55 -4.56 -6.87
C SER A 229 20.62 -3.22 -6.15
N VAL A 230 20.52 -3.28 -4.81
CA VAL A 230 20.77 -2.16 -3.90
C VAL A 230 22.15 -2.33 -3.32
N GLU A 231 23.03 -1.36 -3.56
CA GLU A 231 24.41 -1.36 -3.12
C GLU A 231 24.69 -0.20 -2.17
N HIS A 232 25.74 -0.32 -1.37
CA HIS A 232 26.25 0.73 -0.47
C HIS A 232 25.18 1.35 0.44
N HIS A 233 24.24 0.53 0.92
CA HIS A 233 23.15 0.97 1.80
C HIS A 233 23.66 1.42 3.15
N GLN A 234 23.27 2.65 3.54
CA GLN A 234 23.54 3.25 4.84
C GLN A 234 22.27 3.92 5.37
N SER A 235 21.95 3.66 6.64
CA SER A 235 20.89 4.40 7.32
C SER A 235 21.43 5.76 7.76
N THR A 236 20.72 6.82 7.42
CA THR A 236 21.00 8.19 7.86
C THR A 236 20.07 8.57 9.02
N GLU A 237 20.26 9.72 9.62
CA GLU A 237 19.39 10.19 10.70
C GLU A 237 17.91 10.29 10.25
N SER A 238 17.67 10.73 9.04
CA SER A 238 16.32 11.05 8.53
C SER A 238 15.83 10.11 7.43
N GLY A 239 16.56 9.04 7.07
CA GLY A 239 16.18 8.17 5.98
C GLY A 239 17.21 7.12 5.64
N GLU A 240 17.39 6.81 4.36
CA GLU A 240 18.35 5.85 3.83
C GLU A 240 19.14 6.45 2.66
N ALA A 241 20.45 6.18 2.60
CA ALA A 241 21.33 6.47 1.47
C ALA A 241 21.82 5.17 0.84
N PHE A 242 21.86 5.10 -0.49
CA PHE A 242 22.22 3.87 -1.21
C PHE A 242 22.56 4.15 -2.67
N GLN A 243 22.94 3.10 -3.39
CA GLN A 243 23.09 3.08 -4.85
C GLN A 243 22.22 1.98 -5.43
N ILE A 244 21.88 2.10 -6.70
CA ILE A 244 21.20 1.05 -7.46
C ILE A 244 22.03 0.72 -8.68
N GLU A 245 22.45 -0.54 -8.78
CA GLU A 245 23.02 -1.09 -10.00
C GLU A 245 21.94 -1.76 -10.82
N THR A 246 21.92 -1.50 -12.14
CA THR A 246 20.98 -2.16 -13.06
C THR A 246 21.68 -2.57 -14.33
N ILE A 247 21.04 -3.44 -15.11
CA ILE A 247 21.54 -3.83 -16.44
C ILE A 247 21.55 -2.67 -17.45
N PHE A 248 20.94 -1.53 -17.15
CA PHE A 248 20.90 -0.36 -18.05
C PHE A 248 21.92 0.70 -17.65
N GLN A 249 22.01 1.00 -16.37
CA GLN A 249 22.89 2.02 -15.79
C GLN A 249 22.97 1.87 -14.28
N ASN A 250 24.02 2.42 -13.69
CA ASN A 250 24.12 2.59 -12.25
C ASN A 250 23.58 3.97 -11.87
N VAL A 251 22.87 4.06 -10.75
CA VAL A 251 22.37 5.31 -10.21
C VAL A 251 22.92 5.48 -8.81
N GLU A 252 23.84 6.41 -8.68
CA GLU A 252 24.57 6.67 -7.43
C GLU A 252 23.96 7.82 -6.62
N ASN A 253 24.36 7.93 -5.36
CA ASN A 253 23.98 9.02 -4.44
C ASN A 253 22.46 9.18 -4.32
N LEU A 254 21.77 8.06 -4.14
CA LEU A 254 20.32 8.05 -3.90
C LEU A 254 20.05 8.20 -2.41
N GLU A 255 19.05 9.03 -2.10
CA GLU A 255 18.52 9.22 -0.76
C GLU A 255 17.00 9.13 -0.76
N ILE A 256 16.45 8.56 0.30
CA ILE A 256 15.01 8.57 0.59
C ILE A 256 14.79 8.96 2.05
N ASP A 257 13.70 9.68 2.32
CA ASP A 257 13.29 10.04 3.67
C ASP A 257 12.39 8.96 4.33
N MET A 258 11.89 8.01 3.55
CA MET A 258 11.19 6.85 4.10
C MET A 258 12.17 5.87 4.72
N ILE A 259 11.98 5.58 6.02
CA ILE A 259 12.89 4.81 6.86
C ILE A 259 12.71 3.31 6.64
N GLY A 260 13.84 2.59 6.62
CA GLY A 260 13.95 1.15 6.62
C GLY A 260 14.55 0.55 5.36
N LYS A 261 15.36 -0.50 5.54
CA LYS A 261 16.02 -1.20 4.43
C LYS A 261 15.03 -1.68 3.35
N HIS A 262 13.83 -2.12 3.74
CA HIS A 262 12.79 -2.53 2.81
C HIS A 262 12.34 -1.38 1.89
N GLN A 263 12.45 -0.12 2.31
CA GLN A 263 12.12 1.03 1.47
C GLN A 263 13.15 1.24 0.36
N THR A 264 14.43 0.89 0.57
CA THR A 264 15.43 0.95 -0.51
C THR A 264 15.13 -0.08 -1.61
N GLU A 265 14.55 -1.22 -1.26
CA GLU A 265 14.12 -2.25 -2.21
C GLU A 265 12.84 -1.84 -2.98
N ASN A 266 11.90 -1.17 -2.30
CA ASN A 266 10.74 -0.57 -2.93
C ASN A 266 11.18 0.54 -3.91
N ALA A 267 12.12 1.40 -3.51
CA ALA A 267 12.72 2.43 -4.35
C ALA A 267 13.45 1.82 -5.56
N ALA A 268 14.23 0.75 -5.37
CA ALA A 268 14.91 0.04 -6.45
C ALA A 268 13.92 -0.54 -7.47
N SER A 269 12.79 -1.09 -7.01
CA SER A 269 11.72 -1.57 -7.89
C SER A 269 11.08 -0.43 -8.68
N ALA A 270 10.87 0.73 -8.07
CA ALA A 270 10.38 1.93 -8.75
C ALA A 270 11.38 2.46 -9.78
N VAL A 271 12.68 2.54 -9.44
CA VAL A 271 13.75 2.97 -10.35
C VAL A 271 13.87 2.01 -11.53
N MET A 272 13.88 0.69 -11.29
CA MET A 272 13.92 -0.30 -12.37
C MET A 272 12.71 -0.16 -13.29
N THR A 273 11.52 0.11 -12.74
CA THR A 273 10.30 0.36 -13.52
C THR A 273 10.43 1.64 -14.36
N ALA A 274 10.93 2.73 -13.78
CA ALA A 274 11.18 3.99 -14.48
C ALA A 274 12.17 3.80 -15.64
N LEU A 275 13.24 3.02 -15.43
CA LEU A 275 14.20 2.69 -16.47
C LEU A 275 13.60 1.83 -17.60
N LEU A 276 12.67 0.94 -17.29
CA LEU A 276 11.91 0.20 -18.30
C LEU A 276 11.00 1.13 -19.11
N LEU A 277 10.32 2.08 -18.44
CA LEU A 277 9.51 3.09 -19.13
C LEU A 277 10.38 3.96 -20.07
N LYS A 278 11.56 4.38 -19.60
CA LYS A 278 12.55 5.11 -20.41
C LYS A 278 12.99 4.32 -21.63
N ASN A 279 13.47 3.10 -21.44
CA ASN A 279 14.17 2.35 -22.49
C ASN A 279 13.22 1.69 -23.51
N TYR A 280 11.96 1.43 -23.14
CA TYR A 280 11.03 0.70 -24.00
C TYR A 280 9.77 1.46 -24.40
N TYR A 281 9.46 2.56 -23.70
CA TYR A 281 8.20 3.29 -23.92
C TYR A 281 8.43 4.80 -24.12
N SER A 282 9.69 5.22 -24.34
CA SER A 282 10.08 6.59 -24.68
C SER A 282 9.71 7.64 -23.60
N PHE A 283 9.66 7.26 -22.34
CA PHE A 283 9.54 8.22 -21.24
C PHE A 283 10.89 8.94 -21.07
N LEU A 284 10.87 10.27 -20.99
CA LEU A 284 12.07 11.10 -20.83
C LEU A 284 12.42 11.24 -19.36
N ILE A 285 13.14 10.26 -18.84
CA ILE A 285 13.55 10.20 -17.43
C ILE A 285 15.07 10.21 -17.38
N ASP A 286 15.67 11.15 -16.68
CA ASP A 286 17.11 11.19 -16.41
C ASP A 286 17.42 10.85 -14.93
N GLU A 287 18.71 10.79 -14.59
CA GLU A 287 19.13 10.45 -13.23
C GLU A 287 18.72 11.51 -12.20
N GLN A 288 18.68 12.79 -12.59
CA GLN A 288 18.30 13.85 -11.68
C GLN A 288 16.82 13.74 -11.31
N HIS A 289 15.94 13.38 -12.26
CA HIS A 289 14.52 13.09 -11.98
C HIS A 289 14.37 11.91 -10.99
N ILE A 290 15.21 10.88 -11.13
CA ILE A 290 15.23 9.73 -10.21
C ILE A 290 15.64 10.19 -8.80
N ARG A 291 16.77 10.92 -8.66
CA ARG A 291 17.27 11.40 -7.37
C ARG A 291 16.26 12.29 -6.67
N ASN A 292 15.76 13.31 -7.37
CA ASN A 292 14.80 14.26 -6.82
C ASN A 292 13.49 13.58 -6.44
N GLY A 293 12.96 12.73 -7.32
CA GLY A 293 11.71 12.02 -7.09
C GLY A 293 11.78 11.09 -5.89
N LEU A 294 12.88 10.34 -5.74
CA LEU A 294 13.08 9.48 -4.57
C LEU A 294 13.18 10.28 -3.28
N LYS A 295 13.97 11.38 -3.27
CA LYS A 295 14.14 12.24 -2.09
C LYS A 295 12.85 12.90 -1.65
N ARG A 296 12.02 13.34 -2.61
CA ARG A 296 10.74 14.01 -2.33
C ARG A 296 9.61 13.06 -1.94
N ALA A 297 9.77 11.76 -2.23
CA ALA A 297 8.71 10.79 -2.03
C ALA A 297 8.33 10.66 -0.56
N TYR A 298 7.04 10.83 -0.26
CA TYR A 298 6.47 10.69 1.06
C TYR A 298 5.21 9.83 1.01
N TRP A 299 5.12 8.86 1.91
CA TRP A 299 3.96 8.00 2.08
C TRP A 299 3.58 7.92 3.57
N PRO A 300 2.38 8.41 3.98
CA PRO A 300 2.01 8.50 5.38
C PRO A 300 1.93 7.13 6.04
N GLY A 301 2.20 7.09 7.36
CA GLY A 301 2.13 5.87 8.17
C GLY A 301 3.24 4.86 7.86
N ARG A 302 4.40 5.29 7.38
CA ARG A 302 5.60 4.43 7.19
C ARG A 302 6.77 4.98 8.00
N PHE A 303 6.93 4.46 9.22
CA PHE A 303 7.91 4.92 10.20
C PHE A 303 7.87 6.46 10.35
N GLU A 304 6.67 7.01 10.43
CA GLU A 304 6.42 8.45 10.36
C GLU A 304 6.57 9.09 11.75
N ILE A 305 7.50 10.03 11.88
CA ILE A 305 7.69 10.80 13.12
C ILE A 305 6.71 11.97 13.13
N ILE A 306 5.74 11.92 14.04
CA ILE A 306 4.72 12.96 14.22
C ILE A 306 5.23 14.08 15.13
N SER A 307 6.01 13.74 16.16
CA SER A 307 6.63 14.70 17.08
C SER A 307 8.03 14.25 17.48
N LYS A 308 8.94 15.20 17.62
CA LYS A 308 10.30 14.94 18.11
C LYS A 308 10.44 15.14 19.62
N LYS A 309 9.55 15.94 20.24
CA LYS A 309 9.55 16.22 21.69
C LYS A 309 8.11 16.40 22.19
N PRO A 310 7.52 15.39 22.86
CA PRO A 310 8.03 14.02 23.05
C PRO A 310 8.14 13.27 21.72
N LEU A 311 9.01 12.25 21.65
CA LEU A 311 9.17 11.46 20.42
C LEU A 311 7.97 10.54 20.22
N ILE A 312 7.16 10.85 19.21
CA ILE A 312 5.96 10.07 18.85
C ILE A 312 6.04 9.70 17.37
N MET A 313 5.86 8.43 17.09
CA MET A 313 5.84 7.91 15.73
C MET A 313 4.63 7.02 15.47
N ILE A 314 4.24 6.92 14.21
CA ILE A 314 3.22 6.00 13.72
C ILE A 314 3.80 5.09 12.63
N ASP A 315 3.35 3.83 12.59
CA ASP A 315 3.72 2.88 11.54
C ASP A 315 2.58 1.92 11.21
N GLY A 316 2.31 1.74 9.93
CA GLY A 316 1.23 0.90 9.41
C GLY A 316 1.57 -0.58 9.29
N ALA A 317 2.53 -1.10 10.04
CA ALA A 317 2.80 -2.54 10.13
C ALA A 317 1.56 -3.27 10.66
N HIS A 318 1.05 -4.24 9.88
CA HIS A 318 -0.21 -4.94 10.17
C HIS A 318 -0.18 -6.43 9.82
N ASN A 319 1.01 -6.96 9.58
CA ASN A 319 1.29 -8.38 9.38
C ASN A 319 2.67 -8.73 9.96
N GLU A 320 2.98 -10.03 10.03
CA GLU A 320 4.21 -10.53 10.65
C GLU A 320 5.47 -9.86 10.07
N GLU A 321 5.61 -9.84 8.74
CA GLU A 321 6.79 -9.27 8.09
C GLU A 321 6.90 -7.74 8.29
N GLY A 322 5.77 -7.03 8.29
CA GLY A 322 5.74 -5.58 8.53
C GLY A 322 6.16 -5.24 9.95
N VAL A 323 5.63 -5.95 10.96
CA VAL A 323 6.00 -5.76 12.36
C VAL A 323 7.45 -6.15 12.60
N HIS A 324 7.94 -7.24 11.99
CA HIS A 324 9.34 -7.60 12.07
C HIS A 324 10.25 -6.46 11.55
N ALA A 325 9.92 -5.88 10.39
CA ALA A 325 10.68 -4.76 9.84
C ALA A 325 10.68 -3.53 10.78
N LEU A 326 9.52 -3.19 11.35
CA LEU A 326 9.38 -2.12 12.34
C LEU A 326 10.29 -2.37 13.56
N VAL A 327 10.23 -3.56 14.14
CA VAL A 327 11.02 -3.95 15.31
C VAL A 327 12.54 -3.87 15.05
N GLN A 328 12.99 -4.31 13.86
CA GLN A 328 14.40 -4.21 13.48
C GLN A 328 14.87 -2.74 13.38
N GLU A 329 14.06 -1.86 12.80
CA GLU A 329 14.42 -0.44 12.72
C GLU A 329 14.38 0.25 14.09
N LEU A 330 13.42 -0.11 14.97
CA LEU A 330 13.40 0.39 16.34
C LEU A 330 14.65 0.01 17.14
N LYS A 331 15.10 -1.26 17.04
CA LYS A 331 16.33 -1.74 17.68
C LYS A 331 17.56 -1.03 17.15
N LYS A 332 17.62 -0.78 15.84
CA LYS A 332 18.78 -0.19 15.17
C LYS A 332 18.91 1.31 15.43
N ARG A 333 17.79 2.06 15.33
CA ARG A 333 17.80 3.53 15.38
C ARG A 333 17.63 4.10 16.78
N TYR A 334 16.93 3.37 17.66
CA TYR A 334 16.60 3.83 19.00
C TYR A 334 16.97 2.78 20.06
N PRO A 335 18.25 2.28 20.09
CA PRO A 335 18.64 1.21 21.01
C PRO A 335 18.47 1.62 22.48
N GLU A 336 18.75 2.87 22.81
CA GLU A 336 18.75 3.38 24.19
C GLU A 336 17.41 3.92 24.66
N MET A 337 16.46 4.14 23.74
CA MET A 337 15.15 4.67 24.13
C MET A 337 14.22 3.57 24.60
N ARG A 338 13.46 3.81 25.64
CA ARG A 338 12.37 2.93 26.09
C ARG A 338 11.15 3.09 25.19
N LYS A 339 10.53 1.97 24.81
CA LYS A 339 9.44 1.90 23.83
C LYS A 339 8.13 1.69 24.52
N ARG A 340 7.24 2.70 24.44
CA ARG A 340 5.82 2.59 24.74
C ARG A 340 5.09 2.30 23.44
N ILE A 341 4.31 1.24 23.38
CA ILE A 341 3.59 0.84 22.18
C ILE A 341 2.09 0.94 22.42
N LEU A 342 1.37 1.65 21.56
CA LEU A 342 -0.08 1.64 21.46
C LEU A 342 -0.47 0.80 20.26
N PHE A 343 -1.17 -0.31 20.48
CA PHE A 343 -1.42 -1.31 19.45
C PHE A 343 -2.90 -1.63 19.28
N ALA A 344 -3.35 -1.64 18.02
CA ALA A 344 -4.64 -2.17 17.62
C ALA A 344 -4.53 -2.92 16.30
N ALA A 345 -5.23 -4.03 16.16
CA ALA A 345 -5.14 -4.88 14.98
C ALA A 345 -6.52 -5.34 14.49
N LEU A 346 -6.56 -5.90 13.28
CA LEU A 346 -7.74 -6.57 12.76
C LEU A 346 -7.77 -8.04 13.20
N SER A 347 -8.95 -8.58 13.43
CA SER A 347 -9.18 -9.94 13.93
C SER A 347 -8.83 -11.06 12.93
N ASP A 348 -8.72 -10.70 11.63
CA ASP A 348 -8.34 -11.64 10.56
C ASP A 348 -6.81 -11.77 10.37
N LYS A 349 -6.01 -11.09 11.19
CA LYS A 349 -4.54 -11.15 11.16
C LYS A 349 -3.98 -12.17 12.14
N LYS A 350 -2.75 -12.65 11.89
CA LYS A 350 -1.99 -13.53 12.80
C LYS A 350 -1.39 -12.69 13.93
N VAL A 351 -2.25 -12.19 14.82
CA VAL A 351 -1.87 -11.21 15.86
C VAL A 351 -0.92 -11.78 16.90
N ASP A 352 -0.92 -13.08 17.14
CA ASP A 352 -0.02 -13.79 18.05
C ASP A 352 1.45 -13.55 17.72
N LYS A 353 1.84 -13.70 16.45
CA LYS A 353 3.21 -13.47 16.00
C LYS A 353 3.58 -11.99 16.01
N MET A 354 2.66 -11.12 15.61
CA MET A 354 2.87 -9.66 15.65
C MET A 354 3.13 -9.19 17.09
N ILE A 355 2.31 -9.66 18.04
CA ILE A 355 2.44 -9.30 19.45
C ILE A 355 3.76 -9.84 20.03
N ALA A 356 4.13 -11.08 19.74
CA ALA A 356 5.39 -11.66 20.20
C ALA A 356 6.62 -10.85 19.76
N GLU A 357 6.63 -10.35 18.52
CA GLU A 357 7.70 -9.47 18.01
C GLU A 357 7.70 -8.13 18.77
N LEU A 358 6.53 -7.50 18.97
CA LEU A 358 6.42 -6.23 19.71
C LEU A 358 6.82 -6.40 21.18
N ASP A 359 6.41 -7.48 21.84
CA ASP A 359 6.77 -7.79 23.22
C ASP A 359 8.31 -7.87 23.40
N SER A 360 9.06 -8.25 22.34
CA SER A 360 10.53 -8.34 22.39
C SER A 360 11.24 -6.98 22.52
N VAL A 361 10.53 -5.88 22.30
CA VAL A 361 11.10 -4.52 22.33
C VAL A 361 10.31 -3.54 23.20
N ALA A 362 9.08 -3.89 23.57
CA ALA A 362 8.21 -3.01 24.34
C ALA A 362 8.63 -2.97 25.82
N ASP A 363 8.94 -1.80 26.36
CA ASP A 363 9.01 -1.57 27.79
C ASP A 363 7.60 -1.45 28.39
N ARG A 364 6.66 -0.98 27.57
CA ARG A 364 5.24 -0.96 27.88
C ARG A 364 4.40 -1.11 26.61
N ILE A 365 3.35 -1.94 26.66
CA ILE A 365 2.38 -2.08 25.56
C ILE A 365 0.96 -1.90 26.06
N THR A 366 0.20 -1.08 25.34
CA THR A 366 -1.22 -0.82 25.61
C THR A 366 -2.05 -1.19 24.39
N PHE A 367 -2.96 -2.14 24.58
CA PHE A 367 -3.88 -2.62 23.54
C PHE A 367 -5.16 -1.79 23.58
N VAL A 368 -5.70 -1.41 22.40
CA VAL A 368 -6.87 -0.55 22.34
C VAL A 368 -7.91 -1.04 21.33
N ASP A 369 -9.18 -0.74 21.60
CA ASP A 369 -10.25 -0.89 20.61
C ASP A 369 -10.30 0.34 19.71
N PHE A 370 -10.80 0.16 18.47
CA PHE A 370 -11.11 1.23 17.54
C PHE A 370 -12.37 0.88 16.74
N ASP A 371 -13.04 1.89 16.18
CA ASP A 371 -14.34 1.70 15.53
C ASP A 371 -14.19 1.17 14.10
N TYR A 372 -14.01 -0.14 14.00
CA TYR A 372 -13.94 -0.83 12.72
C TYR A 372 -14.55 -2.24 12.79
N PRO A 373 -15.39 -2.66 11.81
CA PRO A 373 -16.14 -3.92 11.89
C PRO A 373 -15.30 -5.19 12.11
N ARG A 374 -14.02 -5.15 11.73
CA ARG A 374 -13.07 -6.26 11.87
C ARG A 374 -12.00 -6.01 12.93
N ALA A 375 -12.17 -5.01 13.80
CA ALA A 375 -11.21 -4.77 14.88
C ALA A 375 -11.15 -5.98 15.83
N ALA A 376 -9.92 -6.35 16.22
CA ALA A 376 -9.73 -7.32 17.29
C ALA A 376 -9.96 -6.61 18.64
N ALA A 377 -10.68 -7.27 19.56
CA ALA A 377 -10.92 -6.70 20.90
C ALA A 377 -9.60 -6.51 21.65
N ALA A 378 -9.39 -5.33 22.24
CA ALA A 378 -8.20 -4.98 23.01
C ALA A 378 -7.90 -6.01 24.11
N ARG A 379 -8.94 -6.54 24.77
CA ARG A 379 -8.81 -7.59 25.78
C ARG A 379 -8.21 -8.88 25.22
N THR A 380 -8.63 -9.29 24.02
CA THR A 380 -8.09 -10.49 23.36
C THR A 380 -6.60 -10.31 23.04
N LEU A 381 -6.22 -9.15 22.52
CA LEU A 381 -4.80 -8.82 22.23
C LEU A 381 -3.96 -8.80 23.51
N TYR A 382 -4.50 -8.22 24.59
CA TYR A 382 -3.86 -8.21 25.92
C TYR A 382 -3.60 -9.62 26.45
N ASP A 383 -4.57 -10.52 26.31
CA ASP A 383 -4.46 -11.89 26.83
C ASP A 383 -3.39 -12.72 26.07
N ILE A 384 -3.12 -12.38 24.79
CA ILE A 384 -2.09 -13.02 23.96
C ILE A 384 -0.67 -12.55 24.36
N SER A 385 -0.49 -11.28 24.70
CA SER A 385 0.82 -10.69 25.01
C SER A 385 1.48 -11.32 26.23
N SER A 386 2.78 -11.53 26.17
CA SER A 386 3.64 -11.98 27.27
C SER A 386 4.36 -10.83 27.98
N ALA A 387 4.17 -9.57 27.55
CA ALA A 387 4.82 -8.41 28.14
C ALA A 387 4.47 -8.25 29.63
N VAL A 388 5.48 -7.91 30.44
CA VAL A 388 5.31 -7.68 31.89
C VAL A 388 4.49 -6.40 32.16
N ASN A 389 4.81 -5.32 31.45
CA ASN A 389 4.13 -4.04 31.55
C ASN A 389 3.11 -3.88 30.43
N LYS A 390 1.92 -4.48 30.59
CA LYS A 390 0.86 -4.40 29.60
C LYS A 390 -0.43 -3.87 30.20
N SER A 391 -1.23 -3.22 29.36
CA SER A 391 -2.57 -2.77 29.72
C SER A 391 -3.49 -2.81 28.51
N PHE A 392 -4.79 -2.65 28.72
CA PHE A 392 -5.76 -2.46 27.65
C PHE A 392 -6.78 -1.39 28.03
N ASP A 393 -7.35 -0.72 27.05
CA ASP A 393 -8.45 0.25 27.22
C ASP A 393 -9.38 0.14 25.99
N SER A 394 -10.67 0.28 26.20
CA SER A 394 -11.66 0.32 25.13
C SER A 394 -11.74 1.69 24.42
N ASP A 395 -11.12 2.71 24.98
CA ASP A 395 -11.04 4.06 24.44
C ASP A 395 -9.58 4.39 24.08
N TRP A 396 -9.27 4.32 22.79
CA TRP A 396 -7.93 4.59 22.32
C TRP A 396 -7.48 6.05 22.54
N LYS A 397 -8.41 7.03 22.51
CA LYS A 397 -8.08 8.45 22.76
C LYS A 397 -7.63 8.65 24.20
N LYS A 398 -8.36 8.04 25.13
CA LYS A 398 -8.02 8.06 26.55
C LYS A 398 -6.68 7.37 26.80
N ALA A 399 -6.46 6.18 26.20
CA ALA A 399 -5.21 5.44 26.31
C ALA A 399 -4.03 6.24 25.76
N LEU A 400 -4.17 6.82 24.55
CA LEU A 400 -3.15 7.64 23.91
C LEU A 400 -2.76 8.86 24.76
N ASN A 401 -3.73 9.61 25.27
CA ASN A 401 -3.48 10.76 26.13
C ASN A 401 -2.78 10.36 27.43
N LYS A 402 -3.18 9.23 28.02
CA LYS A 402 -2.52 8.68 29.20
C LYS A 402 -1.08 8.30 28.92
N GLU A 403 -0.83 7.50 27.86
CA GLU A 403 0.54 7.10 27.52
C GLU A 403 1.42 8.32 27.22
N LYS A 404 0.91 9.31 26.45
CA LYS A 404 1.61 10.58 26.19
C LYS A 404 1.94 11.35 27.48
N SER A 405 0.98 11.47 28.43
CA SER A 405 1.18 12.22 29.68
C SER A 405 2.19 11.58 30.63
N LEU A 406 2.43 10.28 30.49
CA LEU A 406 3.36 9.50 31.32
C LEU A 406 4.76 9.36 30.70
N MET A 407 4.97 9.89 29.49
CA MET A 407 6.27 9.80 28.80
C MET A 407 7.36 10.57 29.54
N MET A 408 8.52 9.95 29.63
CA MET A 408 9.77 10.57 30.08
C MET A 408 10.65 10.95 28.86
N GLU A 409 11.71 11.72 29.09
CA GLU A 409 12.59 12.21 28.00
C GLU A 409 13.31 11.07 27.24
N ASP A 410 13.57 9.94 27.93
CA ASP A 410 14.19 8.74 27.38
C ASP A 410 13.20 7.75 26.76
N GLU A 411 11.94 8.13 26.60
CA GLU A 411 10.88 7.28 26.06
C GLU A 411 10.39 7.76 24.69
N MET A 412 9.96 6.80 23.89
CA MET A 412 9.25 7.04 22.63
C MET A 412 7.89 6.33 22.63
N LEU A 413 6.90 6.95 22.00
CA LEU A 413 5.58 6.36 21.79
C LEU A 413 5.44 5.92 20.34
N ILE A 414 5.13 4.65 20.13
CA ILE A 414 4.90 4.04 18.83
C ILE A 414 3.42 3.64 18.73
N VAL A 415 2.71 4.12 17.71
CA VAL A 415 1.33 3.71 17.43
C VAL A 415 1.34 2.85 16.17
N THR A 416 0.84 1.61 16.25
CA THR A 416 0.95 0.65 15.14
C THR A 416 -0.13 -0.43 15.17
N GLY A 417 -0.17 -1.29 14.13
CA GLY A 417 -0.93 -2.53 14.04
C GLY A 417 -2.05 -2.53 13.00
N SER A 418 -2.56 -1.36 12.58
CA SER A 418 -3.56 -1.26 11.52
C SER A 418 -3.54 0.10 10.84
N LEU A 419 -3.57 0.15 9.52
CA LEU A 419 -3.72 1.41 8.77
C LEU A 419 -5.06 2.09 9.07
N TYR A 420 -6.13 1.32 9.25
CA TYR A 420 -7.44 1.87 9.64
C TYR A 420 -7.41 2.52 11.03
N PHE A 421 -6.68 1.94 11.96
CA PHE A 421 -6.47 2.54 13.28
C PHE A 421 -5.65 3.83 13.17
N LEU A 422 -4.58 3.82 12.40
CA LEU A 422 -3.74 5.00 12.20
C LEU A 422 -4.48 6.15 11.51
N SER A 423 -5.44 5.86 10.63
CA SER A 423 -6.25 6.89 9.96
C SER A 423 -7.11 7.69 10.95
N GLU A 424 -7.54 7.07 12.05
CA GLU A 424 -8.23 7.77 13.16
C GLU A 424 -7.24 8.50 14.08
N VAL A 425 -6.10 7.86 14.36
CA VAL A 425 -5.13 8.36 15.36
C VAL A 425 -4.35 9.56 14.84
N LYS A 426 -3.89 9.57 13.59
CA LYS A 426 -3.01 10.63 13.08
C LYS A 426 -3.66 12.01 13.12
N PRO A 427 -4.89 12.23 12.62
CA PRO A 427 -5.55 13.53 12.72
C PRO A 427 -5.69 13.99 14.17
N TYR A 428 -6.04 13.08 15.07
CA TYR A 428 -6.15 13.39 16.50
C TYR A 428 -4.80 13.74 17.12
N LEU A 429 -3.74 12.98 16.82
CA LEU A 429 -2.38 13.29 17.30
C LEU A 429 -1.94 14.70 16.92
N ILE A 430 -2.19 15.11 15.67
CA ILE A 430 -1.84 16.46 15.17
C ILE A 430 -2.56 17.54 15.98
N THR A 431 -3.77 17.28 16.50
CA THR A 431 -4.52 18.28 17.29
C THR A 431 -4.06 18.40 18.73
N ILE A 432 -3.35 17.39 19.28
CA ILE A 432 -2.95 17.36 20.69
C ILE A 432 -1.44 17.54 20.92
N ILE A 433 -0.65 17.64 19.86
CA ILE A 433 0.79 17.94 19.90
C ILE A 433 1.03 19.43 19.66
#